data_45e443751cfe2808447978bb283c40cd
#
_entry.id   45e443751cfe2808447978bb283c40cd
#
_cell.length_a   1.000
_cell.length_b   1.000
_cell.length_c   1.000
_cell.angle_alpha   90.00
_cell.angle_beta   90.00
_cell.angle_gamma   90.00
#
_symmetry.space_group_name_H-M   'P 1'
#
loop_
_entity.id
_entity.type
_entity.pdbx_description
1 polymer ?
#
loop_
_entity_poly.entity_id
_entity_poly.type
_entity_poly.pdbx_seq_one_letter_code
_entity_poly.pdbx_strand_id
1 'polypeptide(L)'
;MGAAAPTAGVDLAAAPTNTAVAVVDWSMDGEAELTQLTVGVADDAIVEVIGRVARAGGRTGIDCPLGWPERFVEFLLAHRGGTAPTDLGTPDARRPLLYRRTDLAVIAAGHRPLSVAADRIAHPAVRVAGILARLSEPGRPVDRSGRGPVAEVYPAVALRHWGLTSRAYKGTANAAVRSALVGNLLATIPWLRVSGGQRELLCRSDHALDALVSALVARAVVIGAATVPPPADAAVAAIEGWIALPTTALHRLPTGGATA
;
A
#
# COMPACT_ATOMS: atom_id res chain seq x y z
N MET A 1 6.44 -26.15 -14.65
CA MET A 1 5.68 -24.88 -14.69
C MET A 1 6.49 -23.87 -13.92
N GLY A 2 6.95 -22.78 -14.56
CA GLY A 2 7.68 -21.72 -13.87
C GLY A 2 6.73 -20.91 -12.97
N ALA A 3 7.14 -20.61 -11.73
CA ALA A 3 6.40 -19.71 -10.86
C ALA A 3 6.78 -18.26 -11.18
N ALA A 4 5.81 -17.38 -11.25
CA ALA A 4 6.05 -15.95 -11.26
C ALA A 4 6.28 -15.45 -9.82
N ALA A 5 6.91 -14.28 -9.67
CA ALA A 5 7.21 -13.75 -8.36
C ALA A 5 5.93 -13.53 -7.53
N PRO A 6 5.86 -14.02 -6.28
CA PRO A 6 4.71 -13.83 -5.40
C PRO A 6 4.53 -12.36 -5.03
N THR A 7 3.34 -11.99 -4.59
CA THR A 7 3.09 -10.66 -4.03
C THR A 7 2.40 -10.77 -2.68
N ALA A 8 2.70 -9.84 -1.79
CA ALA A 8 1.97 -9.72 -0.53
C ALA A 8 1.29 -8.35 -0.41
N GLY A 9 0.28 -8.30 0.43
CA GLY A 9 -0.38 -7.07 0.82
C GLY A 9 -0.55 -7.01 2.33
N VAL A 10 -0.34 -5.85 2.90
CA VAL A 10 -0.50 -5.57 4.32
C VAL A 10 -1.46 -4.40 4.49
N ASP A 11 -2.58 -4.62 5.15
CA ASP A 11 -3.38 -3.55 5.73
C ASP A 11 -2.85 -3.30 7.14
N LEU A 12 -2.06 -2.23 7.31
CA LEU A 12 -1.32 -1.97 8.55
C LEU A 12 -2.09 -1.01 9.45
N ALA A 13 -2.68 -1.53 10.49
CA ALA A 13 -3.32 -0.73 11.54
C ALA A 13 -2.33 -0.36 12.65
N ALA A 14 -2.75 0.54 13.55
CA ALA A 14 -1.98 0.90 14.75
C ALA A 14 -1.75 -0.31 15.68
N ALA A 15 -2.73 -1.21 15.77
CA ALA A 15 -2.65 -2.42 16.60
C ALA A 15 -2.54 -3.69 15.73
N PRO A 16 -1.75 -4.69 16.17
CA PRO A 16 -1.64 -5.97 15.46
C PRO A 16 -2.98 -6.67 15.23
N THR A 17 -3.91 -6.58 16.16
CA THR A 17 -5.24 -7.21 16.10
C THR A 17 -6.06 -6.80 14.89
N ASN A 18 -5.83 -5.59 14.37
CA ASN A 18 -6.53 -5.02 13.21
C ASN A 18 -5.64 -5.03 11.94
N THR A 19 -4.45 -5.60 12.03
CA THR A 19 -3.53 -5.72 10.88
C THR A 19 -3.81 -7.01 10.13
N ALA A 20 -3.86 -6.95 8.81
CA ALA A 20 -4.06 -8.13 7.97
C ALA A 20 -2.94 -8.28 6.94
N VAL A 21 -2.66 -9.54 6.59
CA VAL A 21 -1.69 -9.92 5.55
C VAL A 21 -2.37 -10.88 4.57
N ALA A 22 -2.17 -10.62 3.27
CA ALA A 22 -2.51 -11.50 2.18
C ALA A 22 -1.25 -11.83 1.37
N VAL A 23 -1.13 -13.08 0.89
CA VAL A 23 -0.07 -13.48 -0.06
C VAL A 23 -0.74 -14.15 -1.25
N VAL A 24 -0.34 -13.70 -2.44
CA VAL A 24 -0.80 -14.24 -3.72
C VAL A 24 0.39 -14.81 -4.46
N ASP A 25 0.31 -16.10 -4.77
CA ASP A 25 1.26 -16.78 -5.65
C ASP A 25 0.75 -16.75 -7.09
N TRP A 26 1.63 -16.42 -8.02
CA TRP A 26 1.33 -16.26 -9.44
C TRP A 26 1.97 -17.36 -10.26
N SER A 27 1.26 -17.87 -11.25
CA SER A 27 1.80 -18.81 -12.22
C SER A 27 2.07 -18.12 -13.57
N MET A 28 2.89 -18.78 -14.41
CA MET A 28 3.24 -18.26 -15.73
C MET A 28 2.11 -18.43 -16.76
N ASP A 29 1.12 -19.27 -16.46
CA ASP A 29 -0.06 -19.54 -17.30
C ASP A 29 -1.25 -18.59 -17.04
N GLY A 30 -1.05 -17.60 -16.19
CA GLY A 30 -2.04 -16.56 -15.93
C GLY A 30 -3.01 -16.87 -14.79
N GLU A 31 -2.77 -17.94 -14.04
CA GLU A 31 -3.51 -18.27 -12.83
C GLU A 31 -2.82 -17.69 -11.58
N ALA A 32 -3.57 -17.50 -10.51
CA ALA A 32 -3.04 -17.11 -9.22
C ALA A 32 -3.80 -17.77 -8.07
N GLU A 33 -3.17 -17.85 -6.90
CA GLU A 33 -3.76 -18.42 -5.70
C GLU A 33 -3.51 -17.52 -4.49
N LEU A 34 -4.57 -17.26 -3.72
CA LEU A 34 -4.45 -16.62 -2.42
C LEU A 34 -3.97 -17.67 -1.41
N THR A 35 -2.65 -17.78 -1.22
CA THR A 35 -2.03 -18.82 -0.39
C THR A 35 -2.02 -18.49 1.10
N GLN A 36 -2.10 -17.20 1.46
CA GLN A 36 -2.22 -16.74 2.84
C GLN A 36 -3.21 -15.58 2.94
N LEU A 37 -4.08 -15.64 3.95
CA LEU A 37 -4.93 -14.53 4.37
C LEU A 37 -5.13 -14.60 5.88
N THR A 38 -4.60 -13.64 6.62
CA THR A 38 -4.58 -13.65 8.07
C THR A 38 -4.88 -12.25 8.62
N VAL A 39 -5.70 -12.17 9.66
CA VAL A 39 -5.96 -10.96 10.45
C VAL A 39 -5.40 -11.17 11.84
N GLY A 40 -4.94 -10.12 12.49
CA GLY A 40 -4.28 -10.21 13.79
C GLY A 40 -2.79 -10.54 13.67
N VAL A 41 -2.07 -9.81 12.81
CA VAL A 41 -0.67 -10.11 12.45
C VAL A 41 0.30 -9.19 13.18
N ALA A 42 1.28 -9.79 13.87
CA ALA A 42 2.35 -9.07 14.56
C ALA A 42 3.49 -8.68 13.60
N ASP A 43 4.33 -7.73 14.02
CA ASP A 43 5.41 -7.15 13.20
C ASP A 43 6.45 -8.18 12.75
N ASP A 44 6.75 -9.18 13.59
CA ASP A 44 7.69 -10.26 13.23
C ASP A 44 7.21 -11.03 12.00
N ALA A 45 5.94 -11.41 11.98
CA ALA A 45 5.35 -12.13 10.86
C ALA A 45 5.27 -11.25 9.60
N ILE A 46 5.03 -9.93 9.75
CA ILE A 46 5.05 -8.99 8.61
C ILE A 46 6.45 -8.94 8.01
N VAL A 47 7.50 -8.76 8.84
CA VAL A 47 8.90 -8.71 8.38
C VAL A 47 9.30 -10.03 7.70
N GLU A 48 8.88 -11.16 8.24
CA GLU A 48 9.13 -12.48 7.64
C GLU A 48 8.48 -12.60 6.25
N VAL A 49 7.20 -12.22 6.13
CA VAL A 49 6.48 -12.24 4.84
C VAL A 49 7.15 -11.33 3.82
N ILE A 50 7.48 -10.08 4.18
CA ILE A 50 8.17 -9.14 3.28
C ILE A 50 9.51 -9.73 2.83
N GLY A 51 10.30 -10.26 3.75
CA GLY A 51 11.60 -10.87 3.44
C GLY A 51 11.47 -12.09 2.53
N ARG A 52 10.50 -12.97 2.78
CA ARG A 52 10.22 -14.16 1.95
C ARG A 52 9.81 -13.77 0.52
N VAL A 53 8.87 -12.85 0.39
CA VAL A 53 8.38 -12.35 -0.89
C VAL A 53 9.49 -11.65 -1.67
N ALA A 54 10.29 -10.81 -1.01
CA ALA A 54 11.41 -10.12 -1.63
C ALA A 54 12.50 -11.08 -2.15
N ARG A 55 12.87 -12.11 -1.37
CA ARG A 55 13.82 -13.15 -1.81
C ARG A 55 13.33 -13.92 -3.04
N ALA A 56 12.02 -14.05 -3.21
CA ALA A 56 11.40 -14.65 -4.40
C ALA A 56 11.23 -13.64 -5.56
N GLY A 57 11.81 -12.45 -5.49
CA GLY A 57 11.72 -11.41 -6.52
C GLY A 57 10.41 -10.63 -6.52
N GLY A 58 9.55 -10.86 -5.53
CA GLY A 58 8.24 -10.21 -5.40
C GLY A 58 8.27 -8.86 -4.70
N ARG A 59 7.07 -8.33 -4.45
CA ARG A 59 6.86 -7.05 -3.75
C ARG A 59 5.75 -7.18 -2.73
N THR A 60 5.83 -6.36 -1.69
CA THR A 60 4.76 -6.22 -0.68
C THR A 60 4.15 -4.83 -0.76
N GLY A 61 2.86 -4.74 -1.01
CA GLY A 61 2.07 -3.52 -0.90
C GLY A 61 1.66 -3.28 0.54
N ILE A 62 1.91 -2.09 1.09
CA ILE A 62 1.53 -1.73 2.46
C ILE A 62 0.56 -0.55 2.41
N ASP A 63 -0.67 -0.74 2.92
CA ASP A 63 -1.65 0.35 3.10
C ASP A 63 -1.29 1.16 4.35
N CYS A 64 -0.23 1.96 4.21
CA CYS A 64 0.26 2.85 5.24
C CYS A 64 1.27 3.83 4.63
N PRO A 65 1.32 5.11 5.06
CA PRO A 65 2.38 6.03 4.68
C PRO A 65 3.76 5.49 5.11
N LEU A 66 4.69 5.37 4.17
CA LEU A 66 6.02 4.82 4.44
C LEU A 66 7.02 5.85 4.96
N GLY A 67 6.69 7.13 4.95
CA GLY A 67 7.56 8.20 5.45
C GLY A 67 6.80 9.51 5.64
N TRP A 68 7.52 10.54 6.04
CA TRP A 68 7.02 11.88 6.29
C TRP A 68 7.54 12.87 5.26
N PRO A 69 6.86 14.03 5.04
CA PRO A 69 7.41 15.09 4.21
C PRO A 69 8.79 15.51 4.75
N GLU A 70 9.80 15.54 3.91
CA GLU A 70 11.16 15.93 4.30
C GLU A 70 11.17 17.35 4.91
N ARG A 71 10.39 18.27 4.31
CA ARG A 71 10.18 19.62 4.82
C ARG A 71 9.53 19.67 6.21
N PHE A 72 8.72 18.68 6.57
CA PHE A 72 8.16 18.59 7.92
C PHE A 72 9.24 18.23 8.96
N VAL A 73 10.13 17.31 8.61
CA VAL A 73 11.27 16.95 9.46
C VAL A 73 12.19 18.15 9.66
N GLU A 74 12.54 18.86 8.59
CA GLU A 74 13.33 20.09 8.63
C GLU A 74 12.65 21.17 9.49
N PHE A 75 11.34 21.37 9.32
CA PHE A 75 10.54 22.29 10.12
C PHE A 75 10.60 21.95 11.62
N LEU A 76 10.46 20.68 12.00
CA LEU A 76 10.53 20.29 13.41
C LEU A 76 11.92 20.58 14.02
N LEU A 77 12.99 20.34 13.26
CA LEU A 77 14.36 20.66 13.68
C LEU A 77 14.55 22.18 13.84
N ALA A 78 14.09 22.97 12.88
CA ALA A 78 14.14 24.43 12.92
C ALA A 78 13.29 24.99 14.07
N HIS A 79 12.09 24.48 14.29
CA HIS A 79 11.22 24.86 15.39
C HIS A 79 11.89 24.61 16.74
N ARG A 80 12.50 23.44 16.92
CA ARG A 80 13.26 23.11 18.13
C ARG A 80 14.44 24.06 18.34
N GLY A 81 15.07 24.51 17.26
CA GLY A 81 16.19 25.47 17.28
C GLY A 81 15.76 26.94 17.36
N GLY A 82 14.47 27.25 17.39
CA GLY A 82 13.98 28.64 17.41
C GLY A 82 14.13 29.38 16.08
N THR A 83 14.35 28.66 14.95
CA THR A 83 14.58 29.22 13.62
C THR A 83 13.48 28.84 12.61
N ALA A 84 12.31 28.42 13.11
CA ALA A 84 11.20 28.05 12.23
C ALA A 84 10.73 29.24 11.38
N PRO A 85 10.21 29.00 10.15
CA PRO A 85 9.59 30.04 9.34
C PRO A 85 8.46 30.75 10.06
N THR A 86 8.32 32.06 9.85
CA THR A 86 7.29 32.88 10.49
C THR A 86 6.06 33.13 9.61
N ASP A 87 6.13 32.78 8.32
CA ASP A 87 5.11 33.03 7.30
C ASP A 87 4.12 31.86 7.12
N LEU A 88 3.81 31.13 8.18
CA LEU A 88 2.92 29.95 8.15
C LEU A 88 1.42 30.28 8.33
N GLY A 89 1.03 31.53 8.11
CA GLY A 89 -0.35 32.01 8.30
C GLY A 89 -1.36 31.44 7.30
N THR A 90 -0.92 31.06 6.09
CA THR A 90 -1.81 30.57 5.03
C THR A 90 -1.81 29.05 4.89
N PRO A 91 -2.91 28.43 4.40
CA PRO A 91 -2.91 27.00 4.07
C PRO A 91 -1.82 26.60 3.08
N ASP A 92 -1.53 27.43 2.07
CA ASP A 92 -0.54 27.15 1.04
C ASP A 92 0.90 27.13 1.60
N ALA A 93 1.22 28.02 2.54
CA ALA A 93 2.50 28.00 3.24
C ALA A 93 2.71 26.73 4.06
N ARG A 94 1.65 26.17 4.65
CA ARG A 94 1.68 24.94 5.44
C ARG A 94 1.62 23.65 4.61
N ARG A 95 1.08 23.73 3.40
CA ARG A 95 0.82 22.56 2.55
C ARG A 95 2.05 21.65 2.34
N PRO A 96 3.26 22.18 2.00
CA PRO A 96 4.45 21.36 1.80
C PRO A 96 5.02 20.74 3.07
N LEU A 97 4.58 21.22 4.26
CA LEU A 97 4.93 20.61 5.56
C LEU A 97 4.00 19.42 5.89
N LEU A 98 2.77 19.44 5.39
CA LEU A 98 1.73 18.48 5.77
C LEU A 98 1.54 17.35 4.74
N TYR A 99 1.94 17.57 3.49
CA TYR A 99 1.75 16.63 2.39
C TYR A 99 3.06 16.32 1.71
N ARG A 100 3.31 15.02 1.52
CA ARG A 100 4.45 14.50 0.76
C ARG A 100 4.25 14.77 -0.74
N ARG A 101 5.30 14.59 -1.54
CA ARG A 101 5.19 14.71 -3.00
C ARG A 101 4.14 13.77 -3.56
N THR A 102 4.10 12.52 -3.08
CA THR A 102 3.10 11.55 -3.49
C THR A 102 1.67 11.97 -3.13
N ASP A 103 1.45 12.55 -1.94
CA ASP A 103 0.13 13.03 -1.52
C ASP A 103 -0.38 14.14 -2.45
N LEU A 104 0.52 15.06 -2.84
CA LEU A 104 0.19 16.12 -3.80
C LEU A 104 -0.15 15.58 -5.18
N ALA A 105 0.56 14.55 -5.65
CA ALA A 105 0.26 13.86 -6.92
C ALA A 105 -1.13 13.17 -6.86
N VAL A 106 -1.43 12.50 -5.75
CA VAL A 106 -2.73 11.85 -5.53
C VAL A 106 -3.87 12.87 -5.42
N ILE A 107 -3.62 14.05 -4.81
CA ILE A 107 -4.59 15.16 -4.78
C ILE A 107 -4.83 15.71 -6.20
N ALA A 108 -3.79 15.89 -7.00
CA ALA A 108 -3.90 16.34 -8.39
C ALA A 108 -4.71 15.35 -9.25
N ALA A 109 -4.64 14.04 -8.94
CA ALA A 109 -5.46 12.99 -9.55
C ALA A 109 -6.92 12.93 -9.03
N GLY A 110 -7.35 13.90 -8.20
CA GLY A 110 -8.75 14.01 -7.72
C GLY A 110 -9.08 13.15 -6.49
N HIS A 111 -8.07 12.73 -5.74
CA HIS A 111 -8.24 11.98 -4.50
C HIS A 111 -7.87 12.83 -3.28
N ARG A 112 -8.18 12.34 -2.06
CA ARG A 112 -7.90 13.05 -0.81
C ARG A 112 -7.19 12.13 0.17
N PRO A 113 -5.86 11.96 0.06
CA PRO A 113 -5.08 11.24 1.05
C PRO A 113 -5.10 12.01 2.38
N LEU A 114 -4.98 11.30 3.49
CA LEU A 114 -4.77 11.92 4.79
C LEU A 114 -3.30 12.36 4.89
N SER A 115 -3.06 13.47 5.60
CA SER A 115 -1.70 13.87 5.95
C SER A 115 -1.10 12.88 6.95
N VAL A 116 0.14 12.46 6.71
CA VAL A 116 0.87 11.59 7.65
C VAL A 116 1.15 12.26 9.01
N ALA A 117 1.13 13.59 9.06
CA ALA A 117 1.22 14.36 10.29
C ALA A 117 -0.10 14.42 11.08
N ALA A 118 -1.22 13.89 10.50
CA ALA A 118 -2.52 13.86 11.17
C ALA A 118 -2.65 12.62 12.07
N ASP A 119 -3.40 12.74 13.14
CA ASP A 119 -3.58 11.77 14.21
C ASP A 119 -3.94 10.35 13.70
N ARG A 120 -4.91 10.24 12.80
CA ARG A 120 -5.47 8.95 12.34
C ARG A 120 -4.45 7.99 11.74
N ILE A 121 -3.43 8.48 11.05
CA ILE A 121 -2.44 7.67 10.35
C ILE A 121 -1.04 7.77 10.96
N ALA A 122 -0.84 8.63 11.98
CA ALA A 122 0.44 8.78 12.65
C ALA A 122 0.87 7.48 13.36
N HIS A 123 -0.04 6.80 14.07
CA HIS A 123 0.28 5.56 14.77
C HIS A 123 0.74 4.42 13.83
N PRO A 124 0.00 4.05 12.77
CA PRO A 124 0.49 3.08 11.81
C PRO A 124 1.76 3.54 11.09
N ALA A 125 1.94 4.84 10.79
CA ALA A 125 3.15 5.37 10.17
C ALA A 125 4.39 5.19 11.06
N VAL A 126 4.29 5.43 12.37
CA VAL A 126 5.39 5.15 13.33
C VAL A 126 5.66 3.65 13.41
N ARG A 127 4.62 2.81 13.41
CA ARG A 127 4.78 1.35 13.42
C ARG A 127 5.48 0.84 12.17
N VAL A 128 5.10 1.30 10.97
CA VAL A 128 5.78 0.90 9.74
C VAL A 128 7.22 1.35 9.70
N ALA A 129 7.57 2.50 10.27
CA ALA A 129 8.96 2.94 10.37
C ALA A 129 9.82 1.95 11.16
N GLY A 130 9.29 1.36 12.24
CA GLY A 130 9.94 0.27 12.97
C GLY A 130 10.13 -1.00 12.12
N ILE A 131 9.11 -1.38 11.34
CA ILE A 131 9.19 -2.52 10.40
C ILE A 131 10.25 -2.25 9.33
N LEU A 132 10.25 -1.07 8.72
CA LEU A 132 11.24 -0.68 7.70
C LEU A 132 12.66 -0.66 8.26
N ALA A 133 12.86 -0.21 9.50
CA ALA A 133 14.16 -0.23 10.17
C ALA A 133 14.72 -1.66 10.30
N ARG A 134 13.86 -2.65 10.58
CA ARG A 134 14.22 -4.08 10.67
C ARG A 134 14.55 -4.72 9.32
N LEU A 135 14.00 -4.17 8.23
CA LEU A 135 14.27 -4.59 6.86
C LEU A 135 15.49 -3.88 6.25
N SER A 136 15.97 -2.82 6.88
CA SER A 136 17.11 -2.03 6.43
C SER A 136 18.43 -2.69 6.83
N GLU A 137 19.45 -2.55 5.97
CA GLU A 137 20.84 -2.86 6.31
C GLU A 137 21.55 -1.60 6.83
N PRO A 138 22.62 -1.72 7.61
CA PRO A 138 23.41 -0.57 8.05
C PRO A 138 23.84 0.31 6.88
N GLY A 139 23.46 1.60 6.90
CA GLY A 139 23.76 2.56 5.85
C GLY A 139 22.95 2.39 4.55
N ARG A 140 22.03 1.42 4.49
CA ARG A 140 21.17 1.18 3.32
C ARG A 140 19.70 1.08 3.73
N PRO A 141 19.02 2.23 3.91
CA PRO A 141 17.60 2.23 4.24
C PRO A 141 16.77 1.61 3.11
N VAL A 142 15.61 1.03 3.48
CA VAL A 142 14.66 0.51 2.49
C VAL A 142 14.19 1.65 1.58
N ASP A 143 14.30 1.45 0.28
CA ASP A 143 13.72 2.35 -0.73
C ASP A 143 12.19 2.31 -0.64
N ARG A 144 11.57 3.46 -0.38
CA ARG A 144 10.13 3.64 -0.17
C ARG A 144 9.39 4.09 -1.43
N SER A 145 10.12 4.26 -2.54
CA SER A 145 9.54 4.70 -3.82
C SER A 145 8.76 3.62 -4.58
N GLY A 146 8.72 2.38 -4.06
CA GLY A 146 8.15 1.21 -4.71
C GLY A 146 9.15 0.42 -5.56
N ARG A 147 10.39 0.89 -5.71
CA ARG A 147 11.48 0.14 -6.40
C ARG A 147 12.09 -0.92 -5.50
N GLY A 148 12.00 -0.75 -4.18
CA GLY A 148 12.48 -1.68 -3.15
C GLY A 148 11.54 -2.88 -2.93
N PRO A 149 11.72 -3.61 -1.81
CA PRO A 149 10.89 -4.77 -1.45
C PRO A 149 9.44 -4.41 -1.09
N VAL A 150 9.19 -3.13 -0.77
CA VAL A 150 7.87 -2.61 -0.38
C VAL A 150 7.42 -1.50 -1.31
N ALA A 151 6.10 -1.34 -1.43
CA ALA A 151 5.46 -0.21 -2.08
C ALA A 151 4.33 0.30 -1.18
N GLU A 152 4.18 1.61 -1.06
CA GLU A 152 3.00 2.20 -0.45
C GLU A 152 1.83 2.04 -1.40
N VAL A 153 0.68 1.62 -0.88
CA VAL A 153 -0.53 1.41 -1.68
C VAL A 153 -1.73 2.10 -1.03
N TYR A 154 -2.79 2.29 -1.80
CA TYR A 154 -4.02 2.91 -1.32
C TYR A 154 -5.23 2.11 -1.84
N PRO A 155 -5.71 1.08 -1.10
CA PRO A 155 -6.75 0.17 -1.55
C PRO A 155 -8.01 0.84 -2.06
N ALA A 156 -8.54 1.83 -1.33
CA ALA A 156 -9.76 2.52 -1.75
C ALA A 156 -9.59 3.26 -3.10
N VAL A 157 -8.41 3.80 -3.40
CA VAL A 157 -8.12 4.43 -4.69
C VAL A 157 -7.96 3.38 -5.77
N ALA A 158 -7.29 2.26 -5.48
CA ALA A 158 -7.14 1.14 -6.41
C ALA A 158 -8.51 0.54 -6.79
N LEU A 159 -9.38 0.27 -5.82
CA LEU A 159 -10.76 -0.18 -6.06
C LEU A 159 -11.52 0.78 -6.97
N ARG A 160 -11.43 2.09 -6.71
CA ARG A 160 -12.06 3.11 -7.55
C ARG A 160 -11.50 3.09 -8.98
N HIS A 161 -10.19 2.96 -9.13
CA HIS A 161 -9.54 2.88 -10.44
C HIS A 161 -10.02 1.67 -11.23
N TRP A 162 -10.25 0.55 -10.55
CA TRP A 162 -10.79 -0.68 -11.15
C TRP A 162 -12.32 -0.69 -11.32
N GLY A 163 -13.01 0.43 -11.04
CA GLY A 163 -14.46 0.55 -11.20
C GLY A 163 -15.28 -0.19 -10.14
N LEU A 164 -14.64 -0.54 -9.01
CA LEU A 164 -15.27 -1.25 -7.91
C LEU A 164 -15.73 -0.29 -6.79
N THR A 165 -16.64 -0.76 -5.94
CA THR A 165 -17.08 -0.01 -4.75
C THR A 165 -15.87 0.31 -3.87
N SER A 166 -15.61 1.61 -3.64
CA SER A 166 -14.44 2.11 -2.91
C SER A 166 -14.80 2.90 -1.64
N ARG A 167 -16.08 2.98 -1.30
CA ARG A 167 -16.59 3.71 -0.14
C ARG A 167 -17.61 2.86 0.62
N ALA A 168 -17.78 3.17 1.91
CA ALA A 168 -18.79 2.56 2.77
C ALA A 168 -18.74 1.02 2.83
N TYR A 169 -17.57 0.40 2.67
CA TYR A 169 -17.38 -1.04 2.85
C TYR A 169 -16.63 -1.39 4.13
N LYS A 170 -16.01 -0.38 4.81
CA LYS A 170 -15.27 -0.56 6.07
C LYS A 170 -16.22 -0.58 7.27
N GLY A 171 -15.82 -1.32 8.30
CA GLY A 171 -16.55 -1.46 9.56
C GLY A 171 -17.68 -2.49 9.51
N THR A 172 -18.15 -2.88 10.70
CA THR A 172 -19.15 -3.95 10.90
C THR A 172 -20.52 -3.60 10.33
N ALA A 173 -20.93 -2.33 10.40
CA ALA A 173 -22.20 -1.85 9.87
C ALA A 173 -22.31 -2.00 8.34
N ASN A 174 -21.19 -2.11 7.64
CA ASN A 174 -21.11 -2.15 6.20
C ASN A 174 -20.86 -3.57 5.62
N ALA A 175 -21.12 -4.61 6.39
CA ALA A 175 -20.85 -6.00 6.00
C ALA A 175 -21.54 -6.39 4.68
N ALA A 176 -22.76 -5.94 4.43
CA ALA A 176 -23.51 -6.22 3.19
C ALA A 176 -22.83 -5.59 1.97
N VAL A 177 -22.39 -4.32 2.09
CA VAL A 177 -21.66 -3.61 1.01
C VAL A 177 -20.33 -4.30 0.72
N ARG A 178 -19.62 -4.71 1.77
CA ARG A 178 -18.35 -5.42 1.63
C ARG A 178 -18.54 -6.79 0.99
N SER A 179 -19.56 -7.55 1.36
CA SER A 179 -19.87 -8.85 0.72
C SER A 179 -20.19 -8.72 -0.76
N ALA A 180 -20.95 -7.70 -1.14
CA ALA A 180 -21.21 -7.40 -2.56
C ALA A 180 -19.92 -6.99 -3.30
N LEU A 181 -19.07 -6.16 -2.68
CA LEU A 181 -17.76 -5.80 -3.24
C LEU A 181 -16.86 -7.02 -3.44
N VAL A 182 -16.78 -7.93 -2.46
CA VAL A 182 -16.01 -9.19 -2.59
C VAL A 182 -16.56 -10.04 -3.74
N GLY A 183 -17.88 -10.15 -3.87
CA GLY A 183 -18.50 -10.87 -4.99
C GLY A 183 -18.11 -10.28 -6.35
N ASN A 184 -18.20 -8.96 -6.50
CA ASN A 184 -17.84 -8.26 -7.74
C ASN A 184 -16.34 -8.35 -8.03
N LEU A 185 -15.49 -8.20 -7.01
CA LEU A 185 -14.04 -8.34 -7.12
C LEU A 185 -13.69 -9.72 -7.67
N LEU A 186 -14.16 -10.79 -7.01
CA LEU A 186 -13.85 -12.16 -7.42
C LEU A 186 -14.44 -12.54 -8.80
N ALA A 187 -15.58 -11.98 -9.17
CA ALA A 187 -16.14 -12.14 -10.52
C ALA A 187 -15.27 -11.47 -11.60
N THR A 188 -14.57 -10.37 -11.25
CA THR A 188 -13.66 -9.66 -12.19
C THR A 188 -12.32 -10.38 -12.34
N ILE A 189 -11.94 -11.21 -11.37
CA ILE A 189 -10.64 -11.93 -11.31
C ILE A 189 -10.83 -13.45 -11.19
N PRO A 190 -11.50 -14.11 -12.17
CA PRO A 190 -11.77 -15.55 -12.13
C PRO A 190 -10.50 -16.40 -12.10
N TRP A 191 -9.36 -15.83 -12.48
CA TRP A 191 -8.05 -16.44 -12.45
C TRP A 191 -7.45 -16.52 -11.01
N LEU A 192 -8.04 -15.85 -10.00
CA LEU A 192 -7.59 -15.94 -8.61
C LEU A 192 -8.35 -17.04 -7.87
N ARG A 193 -7.66 -18.09 -7.48
CA ARG A 193 -8.22 -19.13 -6.62
C ARG A 193 -8.26 -18.64 -5.16
N VAL A 194 -9.46 -18.69 -4.59
CA VAL A 194 -9.74 -18.29 -3.22
C VAL A 194 -10.58 -19.40 -2.56
N SER A 195 -10.14 -19.91 -1.44
CA SER A 195 -10.90 -20.93 -0.70
C SER A 195 -12.19 -20.36 -0.09
N GLY A 196 -13.14 -21.24 0.25
CA GLY A 196 -14.40 -20.83 0.90
C GLY A 196 -14.17 -20.06 2.22
N GLY A 197 -13.23 -20.53 3.04
CA GLY A 197 -12.88 -19.86 4.31
C GLY A 197 -12.24 -18.49 4.11
N GLN A 198 -11.38 -18.34 3.10
CA GLN A 198 -10.79 -17.04 2.76
C GLN A 198 -11.87 -16.08 2.23
N ARG A 199 -12.77 -16.54 1.36
CA ARG A 199 -13.88 -15.72 0.87
C ARG A 199 -14.76 -15.23 2.02
N GLU A 200 -15.07 -16.09 2.98
CA GLU A 200 -15.83 -15.71 4.18
C GLU A 200 -15.08 -14.66 5.01
N LEU A 201 -13.75 -14.81 5.18
CA LEU A 201 -12.91 -13.84 5.88
C LEU A 201 -12.89 -12.48 5.18
N LEU A 202 -12.78 -12.45 3.85
CA LEU A 202 -12.87 -11.21 3.05
C LEU A 202 -14.23 -10.50 3.24
N CYS A 203 -15.32 -11.25 3.35
CA CYS A 203 -16.64 -10.67 3.61
C CYS A 203 -16.79 -10.14 5.04
N ARG A 204 -16.13 -10.76 6.03
CA ARG A 204 -16.23 -10.36 7.44
C ARG A 204 -15.29 -9.23 7.83
N SER A 205 -14.12 -9.14 7.21
CA SER A 205 -13.05 -8.20 7.58
C SER A 205 -12.67 -7.29 6.42
N ASP A 206 -12.84 -5.99 6.61
CA ASP A 206 -12.31 -4.97 5.70
C ASP A 206 -10.78 -4.96 5.68
N HIS A 207 -10.13 -5.25 6.80
CA HIS A 207 -8.68 -5.42 6.85
C HIS A 207 -8.19 -6.56 5.94
N ALA A 208 -8.87 -7.70 5.96
CA ALA A 208 -8.54 -8.83 5.07
C ALA A 208 -8.73 -8.46 3.60
N LEU A 209 -9.81 -7.73 3.27
CA LEU A 209 -10.07 -7.26 1.91
C LEU A 209 -9.01 -6.26 1.45
N ASP A 210 -8.69 -5.26 2.28
CA ASP A 210 -7.67 -4.26 1.94
C ASP A 210 -6.27 -4.88 1.81
N ALA A 211 -5.94 -5.91 2.60
CA ALA A 211 -4.71 -6.67 2.42
C ALA A 211 -4.67 -7.40 1.07
N LEU A 212 -5.77 -8.06 0.64
CA LEU A 212 -5.84 -8.66 -0.70
C LEU A 212 -5.68 -7.60 -1.80
N VAL A 213 -6.40 -6.48 -1.71
CA VAL A 213 -6.26 -5.37 -2.69
C VAL A 213 -4.84 -4.85 -2.74
N SER A 214 -4.17 -4.72 -1.59
CA SER A 214 -2.77 -4.32 -1.49
C SER A 214 -1.83 -5.30 -2.20
N ALA A 215 -2.07 -6.63 -2.10
CA ALA A 215 -1.30 -7.65 -2.82
C ALA A 215 -1.51 -7.56 -4.34
N LEU A 216 -2.74 -7.25 -4.78
CA LEU A 216 -3.04 -7.04 -6.20
C LEU A 216 -2.37 -5.79 -6.77
N VAL A 217 -2.31 -4.68 -5.99
CA VAL A 217 -1.55 -3.48 -6.38
C VAL A 217 -0.05 -3.78 -6.40
N ALA A 218 0.48 -4.57 -5.44
CA ALA A 218 1.87 -5.01 -5.47
C ALA A 218 2.19 -5.80 -6.76
N ARG A 219 1.25 -6.58 -7.29
CA ARG A 219 1.39 -7.22 -8.61
C ARG A 219 1.51 -6.20 -9.73
N ALA A 220 0.66 -5.16 -9.73
CA ALA A 220 0.78 -4.08 -10.70
C ALA A 220 2.17 -3.41 -10.66
N VAL A 221 2.75 -3.23 -9.46
CA VAL A 221 4.12 -2.73 -9.31
C VAL A 221 5.15 -3.69 -9.92
N VAL A 222 5.04 -5.00 -9.62
CA VAL A 222 5.97 -6.02 -10.14
C VAL A 222 5.99 -6.05 -11.67
N ILE A 223 4.83 -5.92 -12.31
CA ILE A 223 4.70 -5.97 -13.78
C ILE A 223 4.87 -4.60 -14.46
N GLY A 224 5.28 -3.55 -13.72
CA GLY A 224 5.45 -2.20 -14.27
C GLY A 224 4.16 -1.47 -14.64
N ALA A 225 3.01 -1.94 -14.14
CA ALA A 225 1.67 -1.40 -14.41
C ALA A 225 1.11 -0.59 -13.22
N ALA A 226 1.97 0.14 -12.54
CA ALA A 226 1.61 1.08 -11.48
C ALA A 226 2.33 2.43 -11.68
N THR A 227 1.79 3.49 -11.06
CA THR A 227 2.42 4.80 -11.07
C THR A 227 3.78 4.77 -10.38
N VAL A 228 4.74 5.48 -10.96
CA VAL A 228 6.09 5.67 -10.41
C VAL A 228 6.34 7.16 -10.17
N PRO A 229 7.25 7.53 -9.25
CA PRO A 229 7.61 8.92 -9.07
C PRO A 229 8.23 9.50 -10.36
N PRO A 230 7.89 10.74 -10.74
CA PRO A 230 8.59 11.45 -11.81
C PRO A 230 10.09 11.53 -11.50
N PRO A 231 10.96 11.62 -12.52
CA PRO A 231 12.41 11.72 -12.32
C PRO A 231 12.83 12.81 -11.32
N ALA A 232 12.17 13.96 -11.34
CA ALA A 232 12.42 15.08 -10.43
C ALA A 232 12.11 14.76 -8.96
N ASP A 233 11.19 13.84 -8.69
CA ASP A 233 10.76 13.45 -7.33
C ASP A 233 11.37 12.12 -6.89
N ALA A 234 12.17 11.44 -7.73
CA ALA A 234 12.65 10.09 -7.47
C ALA A 234 13.48 9.98 -6.17
N ALA A 235 14.37 10.96 -5.92
CA ALA A 235 15.20 10.98 -4.71
C ALA A 235 14.36 11.21 -3.44
N VAL A 236 13.42 12.13 -3.49
CA VAL A 236 12.52 12.45 -2.37
C VAL A 236 11.56 11.29 -2.12
N ALA A 237 11.04 10.65 -3.16
CA ALA A 237 10.15 9.50 -3.04
C ALA A 237 10.83 8.30 -2.37
N ALA A 238 12.14 8.12 -2.52
CA ALA A 238 12.88 7.07 -1.82
C ALA A 238 12.88 7.27 -0.28
N ILE A 239 12.69 8.50 0.18
CA ILE A 239 12.67 8.90 1.60
C ILE A 239 11.22 9.05 2.11
N GLU A 240 10.41 9.84 1.40
CA GLU A 240 9.04 10.16 1.81
C GLU A 240 8.05 9.01 1.58
N GLY A 241 8.34 8.13 0.62
CA GLY A 241 7.44 7.13 0.08
C GLY A 241 6.73 7.60 -1.20
N TRP A 242 6.21 6.64 -1.97
CA TRP A 242 5.41 6.89 -3.16
C TRP A 242 4.21 5.94 -3.21
N ILE A 243 3.01 6.50 -3.28
CA ILE A 243 1.78 5.72 -3.43
C ILE A 243 1.72 5.16 -4.85
N ALA A 244 1.83 3.85 -4.96
CA ALA A 244 1.65 3.13 -6.21
C ALA A 244 0.15 2.97 -6.49
N LEU A 245 -0.32 3.55 -7.59
CA LEU A 245 -1.68 3.37 -8.08
C LEU A 245 -1.63 2.50 -9.35
N PRO A 246 -2.52 1.51 -9.50
CA PRO A 246 -2.54 0.68 -10.70
C PRO A 246 -2.86 1.53 -11.94
N THR A 247 -2.19 1.25 -13.06
CA THR A 247 -2.44 1.89 -14.36
C THR A 247 -3.08 0.93 -15.36
N THR A 248 -3.27 -0.32 -14.97
CA THR A 248 -3.91 -1.37 -15.78
C THR A 248 -5.25 -1.81 -15.19
N ALA A 249 -6.11 -2.37 -16.02
CA ALA A 249 -7.35 -2.97 -15.58
C ALA A 249 -7.08 -4.23 -14.73
N LEU A 250 -7.91 -4.47 -13.73
CA LEU A 250 -7.75 -5.53 -12.74
C LEU A 250 -7.60 -6.94 -13.38
N HIS A 251 -8.42 -7.24 -14.40
CA HIS A 251 -8.40 -8.53 -15.08
C HIS A 251 -7.10 -8.82 -15.86
N ARG A 252 -6.26 -7.81 -16.10
CA ARG A 252 -4.98 -7.92 -16.83
C ARG A 252 -3.77 -8.18 -15.93
N LEU A 253 -3.92 -8.23 -14.62
CA LEU A 253 -2.80 -8.43 -13.69
C LEU A 253 -2.00 -9.74 -13.89
N PRO A 254 -2.61 -10.87 -14.32
CA PRO A 254 -1.85 -12.09 -14.53
C PRO A 254 -0.85 -12.00 -15.67
N THR A 255 -1.25 -11.37 -16.78
CA THR A 255 -0.54 -11.45 -18.06
C THR A 255 0.74 -10.64 -18.15
N GLY A 256 1.08 -9.84 -17.11
CA GLY A 256 2.22 -8.92 -17.16
C GLY A 256 2.08 -7.95 -18.33
N GLY A 257 2.23 -6.66 -18.09
CA GLY A 257 2.12 -5.68 -19.16
C GLY A 257 3.16 -5.89 -20.25
N ALA A 258 2.85 -6.70 -21.23
CA ALA A 258 3.37 -6.51 -22.57
C ALA A 258 2.57 -5.35 -23.15
N THR A 259 2.99 -4.13 -22.85
CA THR A 259 2.63 -2.96 -23.67
C THR A 259 3.29 -3.17 -25.01
N ALA A 260 2.46 -3.41 -26.03
CA ALA A 260 2.85 -3.22 -27.40
C ALA A 260 3.26 -1.75 -27.63
#